data_9484ba8879a19ea7ca35aa6be868f7bf
#
_entry.id   9484ba8879a19ea7ca35aa6be868f7bf
#
_cell.length_a   1.000
_cell.length_b   1.000
_cell.length_c   1.000
_cell.angle_alpha   90.00
_cell.angle_beta   90.00
_cell.angle_gamma   90.00
#
_symmetry.space_group_name_H-M   'P 1'
#
loop_
_entity.id
_entity.type
_entity.pdbx_description
1 polymer ?
#
loop_
_entity_poly.entity_id
_entity_poly.type
_entity_poly.pdbx_seq_one_letter_code
_entity_poly.pdbx_strand_id
1 'polypeptide(L)'
;MKTIAKENGRYGIRCNVVCPGVTVPVAAEEVGTNSMWTKPDSMFTAEQFEKVAKALPLRKLGRPNDIANAVVFLSSAAAGHVTGQVLSVSGGYTMIG
;
A
#
# COMPACT_ATOMS: atom_id res chain seq x y z
N MET A 1 1.17 -13.05 11.67
CA MET A 1 2.16 -11.95 11.66
C MET A 1 2.59 -11.56 13.08
N LYS A 2 1.68 -11.24 13.98
CA LYS A 2 2.06 -10.83 15.35
C LYS A 2 2.81 -11.91 16.11
N THR A 3 2.45 -13.17 15.92
CA THR A 3 3.15 -14.31 16.52
C THR A 3 4.60 -14.37 16.04
N ILE A 4 4.81 -14.20 14.73
CA ILE A 4 6.16 -14.18 14.15
C ILE A 4 6.98 -13.03 14.74
N ALA A 5 6.37 -11.85 14.88
CA ALA A 5 7.03 -10.70 15.47
C ALA A 5 7.45 -10.97 16.91
N LYS A 6 6.57 -11.57 17.71
CA LYS A 6 6.87 -11.89 19.11
C LYS A 6 7.97 -12.95 19.25
N GLU A 7 7.91 -13.99 18.43
CA GLU A 7 8.88 -15.11 18.53
C GLU A 7 10.28 -14.72 18.08
N ASN A 8 10.40 -13.81 17.13
CA ASN A 8 11.67 -13.49 16.49
C ASN A 8 12.26 -12.15 16.91
N GLY A 9 11.52 -11.35 17.69
CA GLY A 9 12.01 -10.05 18.16
C GLY A 9 13.32 -10.14 18.93
N ARG A 10 13.50 -11.21 19.71
CA ARG A 10 14.74 -11.43 20.48
C ARG A 10 15.98 -11.62 19.61
N TYR A 11 15.79 -11.94 18.34
CA TYR A 11 16.87 -12.09 17.38
C TYR A 11 17.10 -10.82 16.56
N GLY A 12 16.40 -9.72 16.87
CA GLY A 12 16.49 -8.49 16.11
C GLY A 12 15.70 -8.52 14.81
N ILE A 13 14.78 -9.49 14.65
CA ILE A 13 13.97 -9.61 13.45
C ILE A 13 12.66 -8.89 13.68
N ARG A 14 12.33 -7.96 12.79
CA ARG A 14 11.05 -7.23 12.81
C ARG A 14 10.12 -7.76 11.71
N CYS A 15 8.85 -7.82 12.02
CA CYS A 15 7.83 -8.30 11.07
C CYS A 15 6.65 -7.34 11.10
N ASN A 16 6.39 -6.70 10.00
CA ASN A 16 5.30 -5.74 9.84
C ASN A 16 4.55 -6.03 8.54
N VAL A 17 3.34 -5.50 8.44
CA VAL A 17 2.48 -5.68 7.26
C VAL A 17 2.11 -4.31 6.70
N VAL A 18 2.13 -4.18 5.39
CA VAL A 18 1.61 -3.01 4.69
C VAL A 18 0.33 -3.42 3.97
N CYS A 19 -0.74 -2.69 4.24
CA CYS A 19 -2.04 -2.91 3.60
C CYS A 19 -2.33 -1.74 2.66
N PRO A 20 -2.17 -1.92 1.35
CA PRO A 20 -2.51 -0.87 0.41
C PRO A 20 -4.03 -0.73 0.25
N GLY A 21 -4.48 0.49 0.01
CA GLY A 21 -5.85 0.75 -0.40
C GLY A 21 -5.96 0.73 -1.92
N VAL A 22 -6.83 1.58 -2.47
CA VAL A 22 -6.96 1.68 -3.92
C VAL A 22 -5.70 2.34 -4.50
N THR A 23 -4.95 1.58 -5.26
CA THR A 23 -3.66 2.00 -5.81
C THR A 23 -3.69 1.79 -7.32
N VAL A 24 -3.31 2.80 -8.08
CA VAL A 24 -3.29 2.73 -9.54
C VAL A 24 -1.91 3.12 -10.07
N PRO A 25 -1.48 2.53 -11.18
CA PRO A 25 -0.21 2.91 -11.81
C PRO A 25 -0.30 4.33 -12.39
N VAL A 26 0.82 5.02 -12.38
CA VAL A 26 0.90 6.38 -12.95
C VAL A 26 0.90 6.34 -14.46
N ALA A 27 1.54 5.35 -15.05
CA ALA A 27 1.68 5.20 -16.49
C ALA A 27 1.53 3.74 -16.89
N ALA A 28 1.16 3.51 -18.14
CA ALA A 28 0.94 2.15 -18.64
C ALA A 28 2.19 1.28 -18.54
N GLU A 29 3.37 1.84 -18.71
CA GLU A 29 4.63 1.10 -18.59
C GLU A 29 4.92 0.59 -17.18
N GLU A 30 4.24 1.10 -16.17
CA GLU A 30 4.37 0.59 -14.80
C GLU A 30 3.65 -0.73 -14.59
N VAL A 31 2.80 -1.10 -15.54
CA VAL A 31 1.98 -2.30 -15.43
C VAL A 31 2.35 -3.27 -16.51
N GLY A 32 2.85 -4.12 -16.78
CA GLY A 32 3.15 -4.98 -17.92
C GLY A 32 1.98 -5.11 -18.89
N THR A 33 2.27 -5.61 -20.06
CA THR A 33 1.29 -5.73 -21.14
C THR A 33 0.13 -6.68 -20.84
N ASN A 34 0.30 -7.57 -19.89
CA ASN A 34 -0.74 -8.51 -19.48
C ASN A 34 -1.53 -8.04 -18.26
N SER A 35 -1.30 -6.83 -17.80
CA SER A 35 -2.01 -6.28 -16.66
C SER A 35 -3.42 -5.86 -17.06
N MET A 36 -4.37 -6.00 -16.14
CA MET A 36 -5.73 -5.53 -16.35
C MET A 36 -5.79 -4.02 -16.57
N TRP A 37 -4.79 -3.27 -16.10
CA TRP A 37 -4.75 -1.81 -16.25
C TRP A 37 -4.47 -1.35 -17.67
N THR A 38 -3.91 -2.21 -18.51
CA THR A 38 -3.61 -1.89 -19.90
C THR A 38 -4.70 -2.36 -20.86
N LYS A 39 -5.70 -3.09 -20.36
CA LYS A 39 -6.77 -3.61 -21.21
C LYS A 39 -7.86 -2.57 -21.42
N PRO A 40 -8.44 -2.47 -22.65
CA PRO A 40 -9.56 -1.57 -22.88
C PRO A 40 -10.77 -1.85 -21.99
N ASP A 41 -10.94 -3.09 -21.54
CA ASP A 41 -12.04 -3.54 -20.71
C ASP A 41 -11.72 -3.53 -19.23
N SER A 42 -10.77 -2.75 -18.78
CA SER A 42 -10.45 -2.68 -17.36
C SER A 42 -11.71 -2.37 -16.55
N MET A 43 -11.79 -2.89 -15.31
CA MET A 43 -12.98 -2.78 -14.47
C MET A 43 -13.39 -1.35 -14.15
N PHE A 44 -12.44 -0.41 -14.23
CA PHE A 44 -12.69 0.97 -13.85
C PHE A 44 -12.37 1.93 -14.97
N THR A 45 -13.28 2.87 -15.22
CA THR A 45 -13.06 3.99 -16.12
C THR A 45 -12.38 5.13 -15.36
N ALA A 46 -11.87 6.13 -16.08
CA ALA A 46 -11.30 7.32 -15.45
C ALA A 46 -12.31 8.02 -14.54
N GLU A 47 -13.59 8.06 -14.94
CA GLU A 47 -14.65 8.64 -14.11
C GLU A 47 -14.86 7.89 -12.81
N GLN A 48 -14.78 6.56 -12.84
CA GLN A 48 -14.91 5.73 -11.65
C GLN A 48 -13.74 5.97 -10.71
N PHE A 49 -12.51 6.09 -11.23
CA PHE A 49 -11.35 6.42 -10.41
C PHE A 49 -11.51 7.79 -9.75
N GLU A 50 -12.03 8.78 -10.47
CA GLU A 50 -12.28 10.09 -9.87
C GLU A 50 -13.29 10.02 -8.73
N LYS A 51 -14.36 9.25 -8.89
CA LYS A 51 -15.37 9.08 -7.84
C LYS A 51 -14.77 8.44 -6.61
N VAL A 52 -13.96 7.40 -6.80
CA VAL A 52 -13.30 6.73 -5.68
C VAL A 52 -12.34 7.69 -4.99
N ALA A 53 -11.55 8.44 -5.74
CA ALA A 53 -10.62 9.40 -5.18
C ALA A 53 -11.35 10.45 -4.33
N LYS A 54 -12.47 10.98 -4.83
CA LYS A 54 -13.25 11.98 -4.10
C LYS A 54 -13.86 11.43 -2.81
N ALA A 55 -14.08 10.12 -2.74
CA ALA A 55 -14.61 9.47 -1.56
C ALA A 55 -13.56 9.22 -0.48
N LEU A 56 -12.27 9.30 -0.82
CA LEU A 56 -11.19 9.09 0.14
C LEU A 56 -10.93 10.36 0.95
N PRO A 57 -10.57 10.22 2.23
CA PRO A 57 -10.20 11.39 3.04
C PRO A 57 -9.10 12.25 2.42
N LEU A 58 -8.07 11.65 1.82
CA LEU A 58 -7.00 12.40 1.16
C LEU A 58 -7.36 12.84 -0.25
N ARG A 59 -8.54 12.48 -0.75
CA ARG A 59 -9.05 12.91 -2.06
C ARG A 59 -8.17 12.53 -3.24
N LYS A 60 -7.38 11.49 -3.11
CA LYS A 60 -6.52 10.99 -4.17
C LYS A 60 -6.33 9.49 -4.05
N LEU A 61 -6.11 8.84 -5.18
CA LEU A 61 -5.77 7.42 -5.22
C LEU A 61 -4.31 7.24 -4.86
N GLY A 62 -3.98 6.07 -4.31
CA GLY A 62 -2.60 5.71 -4.05
C GLY A 62 -1.85 5.40 -5.34
N ARG A 63 -0.55 5.55 -5.29
CA ARG A 63 0.37 5.22 -6.37
C ARG A 63 1.34 4.16 -5.89
N PRO A 64 1.95 3.39 -6.80
CA PRO A 64 2.93 2.38 -6.39
C PRO A 64 4.03 2.92 -5.49
N ASN A 65 4.50 4.15 -5.73
CA ASN A 65 5.52 4.77 -4.88
C ASN A 65 5.06 5.01 -3.44
N ASP A 66 3.77 5.23 -3.23
CA ASP A 66 3.25 5.41 -1.86
C ASP A 66 3.43 4.13 -1.05
N ILE A 67 3.18 2.99 -1.67
CA ILE A 67 3.37 1.68 -1.04
C ILE A 67 4.86 1.38 -0.89
N ALA A 68 5.65 1.64 -1.92
CA ALA A 68 7.09 1.41 -1.89
C ALA A 68 7.76 2.23 -0.78
N ASN A 69 7.37 3.48 -0.62
CA ASN A 69 7.91 4.34 0.44
C ASN A 69 7.60 3.81 1.83
N ALA A 70 6.42 3.25 2.04
CA ALA A 70 6.06 2.63 3.32
C ALA A 70 6.94 1.40 3.58
N VAL A 71 7.16 0.57 2.58
CA VAL A 71 8.02 -0.62 2.70
C VAL A 71 9.45 -0.21 2.99
N VAL A 72 9.97 0.79 2.29
CA VAL A 72 11.32 1.31 2.53
C VAL A 72 11.47 1.81 3.97
N PHE A 73 10.49 2.58 4.47
CA PHE A 73 10.52 3.07 5.84
C PHE A 73 10.55 1.92 6.84
N LEU A 74 9.63 0.96 6.70
CA LEU A 74 9.54 -0.17 7.64
C LEU A 74 10.78 -1.06 7.59
N SER A 75 11.47 -1.11 6.45
CA SER A 75 12.67 -1.92 6.28
C SER A 75 13.95 -1.19 6.73
N SER A 76 13.84 0.10 7.03
CA SER A 76 14.99 0.93 7.35
C SER A 76 15.29 0.97 8.85
N ALA A 77 16.47 1.46 9.21
CA ALA A 77 16.85 1.68 10.59
C ALA A 77 15.94 2.70 11.29
N ALA A 78 15.31 3.60 10.52
CA ALA A 78 14.38 4.58 11.07
C ALA A 78 13.18 3.92 11.74
N ALA A 79 12.79 2.72 11.30
CA ALA A 79 11.72 1.94 11.91
C ALA A 79 12.25 0.84 12.86
N GLY A 80 13.43 1.06 13.43
CA GLY A 80 14.13 0.04 14.22
C GLY A 80 13.39 -0.45 15.46
N HIS A 81 12.43 0.31 15.95
CA HIS A 81 11.63 -0.07 17.13
C HIS A 81 10.17 -0.38 16.73
N VAL A 82 9.90 -0.69 15.47
CA VAL A 82 8.57 -0.98 14.95
C VAL A 82 8.50 -2.44 14.53
N THR A 83 7.69 -3.22 15.22
CA THR A 83 7.43 -4.62 14.87
C THR A 83 5.99 -5.00 15.25
N GLY A 84 5.44 -5.99 14.58
CA GLY A 84 4.10 -6.47 14.86
C GLY A 84 3.00 -5.51 14.44
N GLN A 85 3.28 -4.54 13.57
CA GLN A 85 2.32 -3.52 13.20
C GLN A 85 1.76 -3.75 11.79
N VAL A 86 0.53 -3.28 11.60
CA VAL A 86 -0.11 -3.25 10.30
C VAL A 86 -0.24 -1.78 9.91
N LEU A 87 0.40 -1.39 8.82
CA LEU A 87 0.34 -0.01 8.32
C LEU A 87 -0.59 0.05 7.11
N SER A 88 -1.67 0.81 7.25
CA SER A 88 -2.58 1.05 6.14
C SER A 88 -2.08 2.23 5.31
N VAL A 89 -1.88 2.01 4.02
CA VAL A 89 -1.47 3.05 3.07
C VAL A 89 -2.61 3.20 2.07
N SER A 90 -3.65 3.93 2.46
CA SER A 90 -4.93 3.92 1.77
C SER A 90 -5.55 5.30 1.57
N GLY A 91 -4.84 6.37 1.94
CA GLY A 91 -5.42 7.71 1.87
C GLY A 91 -6.61 7.90 2.81
N GLY A 92 -6.76 7.01 3.79
CA GLY A 92 -7.85 7.06 4.75
C GLY A 92 -9.02 6.13 4.42
N TYR A 93 -8.91 5.33 3.34
CA TYR A 93 -9.97 4.37 2.99
C TYR A 93 -10.21 3.36 4.11
N THR A 94 -9.13 2.87 4.70
CA THR A 94 -9.19 2.04 5.89
C THR A 94 -8.31 2.64 6.98
N MET A 95 -8.73 2.51 8.21
CA MET A 95 -7.98 3.00 9.36
C MET A 95 -7.85 1.85 10.36
N ILE A 96 -6.62 1.37 10.52
CA ILE A 96 -6.30 0.27 11.42
C ILE A 96 -5.54 0.88 12.60
N GLY A 97 -6.21 0.92 13.72
CA GLY A 97 -5.61 1.63 14.82
C GLY A 97 -5.57 0.92 16.10
#